data_f417cf6b5aead1cce85b3357c41e4011
#
_entry.id   f417cf6b5aead1cce85b3357c41e4011
#
_cell.length_a   1.000
_cell.length_b   1.000
_cell.length_c   1.000
_cell.angle_alpha   90.00
_cell.angle_beta   90.00
_cell.angle_gamma   90.00
#
_symmetry.space_group_name_H-M   'P 1'
#
loop_
_entity.id
_entity.type
_entity.pdbx_description
1 polymer ?
#
loop_
_entity_poly.entity_id
_entity_poly.type
_entity_poly.pdbx_seq_one_letter_code
_entity_poly.pdbx_strand_id
1 'polypeptide(L)'
;MSAEGSAKFHYYGIAQFEIEVIYSALKGVFGSVDELQLPIEDAQYVSMVEIEFPIPFGEFFFQIFSMERWYKIKGLLKEMKRRRGGRRGVKAFISFCGIAPEEIKPRLIFSVMNKNNRHFEMAIEKIEYLVDIIPVQMQIFPATNNMEEIVYHYDEVNFKWNPYRANYSDGSEYYYLPKTKELKRK
;
A
#
# COMPACT_ATOMS: atom_id res chain seq x y z
N MET A 1 -11.25 15.56 14.51
CA MET A 1 -11.62 15.88 13.12
C MET A 1 -11.72 14.55 12.39
N SER A 2 -12.88 14.20 11.85
CA SER A 2 -13.00 13.04 10.96
C SER A 2 -12.55 13.49 9.56
N ALA A 3 -11.66 12.71 8.93
CA ALA A 3 -11.31 12.96 7.54
C ALA A 3 -12.54 12.66 6.67
N GLU A 4 -12.85 13.56 5.75
CA GLU A 4 -13.88 13.30 4.75
C GLU A 4 -13.38 12.23 3.78
N GLY A 5 -14.19 11.20 3.53
CA GLY A 5 -13.90 10.11 2.61
C GLY A 5 -14.19 8.74 3.21
N SER A 6 -14.35 7.76 2.34
CA SER A 6 -14.53 6.36 2.69
C SER A 6 -13.20 5.61 2.53
N ALA A 7 -12.71 4.99 3.61
CA ALA A 7 -11.60 4.06 3.48
C ALA A 7 -12.09 2.77 2.83
N LYS A 8 -11.22 2.11 2.03
CA LYS A 8 -11.52 0.79 1.50
C LYS A 8 -10.78 -0.27 2.31
N PHE A 9 -11.48 -1.36 2.60
CA PHE A 9 -10.92 -2.53 3.25
C PHE A 9 -11.45 -3.80 2.58
N HIS A 10 -10.69 -4.34 1.64
CA HIS A 10 -11.01 -5.57 0.94
C HIS A 10 -10.06 -6.68 1.37
N TYR A 11 -10.57 -7.89 1.49
CA TYR A 11 -9.77 -9.00 2.01
C TYR A 11 -10.30 -10.36 1.60
N TYR A 12 -9.45 -11.38 1.73
CA TYR A 12 -9.85 -12.79 1.81
C TYR A 12 -8.87 -13.58 2.70
N GLY A 13 -9.35 -14.69 3.23
CA GLY A 13 -8.54 -15.67 3.98
C GLY A 13 -7.91 -15.09 5.27
N ILE A 14 -8.58 -14.15 5.92
CA ILE A 14 -8.20 -13.59 7.21
C ILE A 14 -9.22 -13.95 8.31
N ALA A 15 -8.79 -13.92 9.56
CA ALA A 15 -9.62 -14.29 10.71
C ALA A 15 -10.51 -13.12 11.13
N GLN A 16 -11.64 -13.42 11.77
CA GLN A 16 -12.62 -12.43 12.23
C GLN A 16 -11.97 -11.34 13.10
N PHE A 17 -11.10 -11.70 14.04
CA PHE A 17 -10.44 -10.71 14.89
C PHE A 17 -9.48 -9.79 14.10
N GLU A 18 -8.86 -10.29 13.00
CA GLU A 18 -8.01 -9.49 12.11
C GLU A 18 -8.85 -8.46 11.36
N ILE A 19 -10.05 -8.86 10.91
CA ILE A 19 -11.03 -7.97 10.28
C ILE A 19 -11.42 -6.85 11.26
N GLU A 20 -11.84 -7.22 12.47
CA GLU A 20 -12.29 -6.28 13.49
C GLU A 20 -11.23 -5.25 13.87
N VAL A 21 -9.97 -5.67 13.98
CA VAL A 21 -8.86 -4.76 14.31
C VAL A 21 -8.62 -3.73 13.20
N ILE A 22 -8.58 -4.17 11.93
CA ILE A 22 -8.36 -3.26 10.80
C ILE A 22 -9.57 -2.34 10.64
N TYR A 23 -10.77 -2.91 10.61
CA TYR A 23 -12.01 -2.15 10.46
C TYR A 23 -12.15 -1.06 11.54
N SER A 24 -11.92 -1.43 12.82
CA SER A 24 -12.02 -0.48 13.93
C SER A 24 -10.97 0.63 13.84
N ALA A 25 -9.75 0.32 13.39
CA ALA A 25 -8.71 1.32 13.21
C ALA A 25 -9.09 2.34 12.11
N LEU A 26 -9.67 1.87 11.00
CA LEU A 26 -10.13 2.71 9.90
C LEU A 26 -11.38 3.51 10.29
N LYS A 27 -12.40 2.85 10.86
CA LYS A 27 -13.68 3.47 11.24
C LYS A 27 -13.50 4.55 12.31
N GLY A 28 -12.50 4.42 13.16
CA GLY A 28 -12.19 5.41 14.20
C GLY A 28 -11.65 6.74 13.65
N VAL A 29 -11.32 6.82 12.36
CA VAL A 29 -10.79 8.02 11.70
C VAL A 29 -11.69 8.46 10.55
N PHE A 30 -12.07 7.52 9.69
CA PHE A 30 -12.87 7.78 8.50
C PHE A 30 -14.34 7.50 8.80
N GLY A 31 -15.22 8.38 8.40
CA GLY A 31 -16.66 8.27 8.68
C GLY A 31 -17.31 7.01 8.13
N SER A 32 -16.77 6.47 7.01
CA SER A 32 -17.22 5.22 6.38
C SER A 32 -16.03 4.34 6.01
N VAL A 33 -16.31 3.03 5.95
CA VAL A 33 -15.37 2.01 5.48
C VAL A 33 -16.13 1.12 4.51
N ASP A 34 -15.63 1.05 3.28
CA ASP A 34 -16.09 0.11 2.27
C ASP A 34 -15.42 -1.23 2.54
N GLU A 35 -16.11 -2.10 3.27
CA GLU A 35 -15.64 -3.43 3.67
C GLU A 35 -16.18 -4.48 2.70
N LEU A 36 -15.29 -5.27 2.10
CA LEU A 36 -15.66 -6.33 1.18
C LEU A 36 -14.77 -7.57 1.32
N GLN A 37 -15.42 -8.70 1.58
CA GLN A 37 -14.76 -10.00 1.47
C GLN A 37 -14.75 -10.45 0.01
N LEU A 38 -13.55 -10.66 -0.54
CA LEU A 38 -13.35 -11.11 -1.91
C LEU A 38 -13.25 -12.64 -2.00
N PRO A 39 -13.54 -13.25 -3.16
CA PRO A 39 -13.24 -14.65 -3.40
C PRO A 39 -11.73 -14.89 -3.46
N ILE A 40 -11.30 -16.11 -3.13
CA ILE A 40 -9.89 -16.51 -3.26
C ILE A 40 -9.64 -16.84 -4.73
N GLU A 41 -8.90 -15.98 -5.42
CA GLU A 41 -8.59 -16.11 -6.85
C GLU A 41 -7.18 -16.65 -7.12
N ASP A 42 -6.29 -16.58 -6.13
CA ASP A 42 -4.88 -16.88 -6.28
C ASP A 42 -4.45 -18.01 -5.35
N ALA A 43 -4.14 -19.18 -5.91
CA ALA A 43 -3.69 -20.33 -5.15
C ALA A 43 -2.34 -20.13 -4.42
N GLN A 44 -1.53 -19.16 -4.83
CA GLN A 44 -0.25 -18.84 -4.19
C GLN A 44 -0.40 -18.02 -2.91
N TYR A 45 -1.50 -17.27 -2.77
CA TYR A 45 -1.78 -16.41 -1.64
C TYR A 45 -3.07 -16.83 -0.96
N VAL A 46 -2.95 -17.40 0.22
CA VAL A 46 -4.10 -17.86 1.02
C VAL A 46 -4.79 -16.74 1.77
N SER A 47 -4.14 -15.59 1.86
CA SER A 47 -4.68 -14.40 2.50
C SER A 47 -4.29 -13.14 1.73
N MET A 48 -5.21 -12.20 1.68
CA MET A 48 -5.00 -10.89 1.09
C MET A 48 -5.67 -9.82 1.97
N VAL A 49 -4.97 -8.70 2.08
CA VAL A 49 -5.49 -7.47 2.69
C VAL A 49 -5.22 -6.33 1.74
N GLU A 50 -6.26 -5.61 1.37
CA GLU A 50 -6.18 -4.34 0.63
C GLU A 50 -6.79 -3.24 1.50
N ILE A 51 -5.97 -2.22 1.79
CA ILE A 51 -6.40 -1.03 2.52
C ILE A 51 -6.13 0.18 1.65
N GLU A 52 -7.16 0.98 1.39
CA GLU A 52 -7.03 2.26 0.72
C GLU A 52 -7.44 3.38 1.67
N PHE A 53 -6.50 4.29 1.90
CA PHE A 53 -6.72 5.48 2.71
C PHE A 53 -7.19 6.62 1.83
N PRO A 54 -8.33 7.28 2.15
CA PRO A 54 -8.87 8.39 1.35
C PRO A 54 -8.14 9.72 1.64
N ILE A 55 -6.89 9.65 2.02
CA ILE A 55 -6.02 10.80 2.31
C ILE A 55 -4.64 10.59 1.70
N PRO A 56 -3.92 11.66 1.34
CA PRO A 56 -2.62 11.56 0.71
C PRO A 56 -1.55 11.00 1.65
N PHE A 57 -0.57 10.33 1.05
CA PHE A 57 0.60 9.83 1.76
C PHE A 57 1.55 10.97 2.11
N GLY A 58 1.92 11.08 3.36
CA GLY A 58 2.83 12.11 3.85
C GLY A 58 2.71 12.31 5.35
N GLU A 59 3.35 13.35 5.89
CA GLU A 59 3.23 13.69 7.32
C GLU A 59 1.78 13.92 7.75
N PHE A 60 0.97 14.49 6.87
CA PHE A 60 -0.45 14.73 7.09
C PHE A 60 -1.22 13.43 7.37
N PHE A 61 -0.92 12.34 6.65
CA PHE A 61 -1.50 11.04 6.94
C PHE A 61 -1.23 10.60 8.38
N PHE A 62 0.02 10.70 8.84
CA PHE A 62 0.41 10.27 10.18
C PHE A 62 -0.13 11.17 11.29
N GLN A 63 -0.43 12.42 10.99
CA GLN A 63 -1.12 13.33 11.92
C GLN A 63 -2.60 12.94 12.09
N ILE A 64 -3.31 12.63 11.01
CA ILE A 64 -4.74 12.28 11.03
C ILE A 64 -4.97 10.85 11.50
N PHE A 65 -4.30 9.87 10.86
CA PHE A 65 -4.50 8.45 11.17
C PHE A 65 -3.87 8.05 12.49
N SER A 66 -2.86 8.74 12.93
CA SER A 66 -1.94 8.54 14.06
C SER A 66 -0.95 7.39 13.88
N MET A 67 0.25 7.59 14.41
CA MET A 67 1.29 6.55 14.42
C MET A 67 0.88 5.31 15.21
N GLU A 68 0.10 5.48 16.28
CA GLU A 68 -0.40 4.34 17.08
C GLU A 68 -1.27 3.39 16.24
N ARG A 69 -2.24 3.93 15.49
CA ARG A 69 -3.09 3.11 14.60
C ARG A 69 -2.29 2.49 13.47
N TRP A 70 -1.37 3.25 12.91
CA TRP A 70 -0.47 2.76 11.88
C TRP A 70 0.35 1.57 12.36
N TYR A 71 0.97 1.67 13.54
CA TYR A 71 1.74 0.58 14.13
C TYR A 71 0.86 -0.64 14.46
N LYS A 72 -0.38 -0.43 14.87
CA LYS A 72 -1.34 -1.50 15.12
C LYS A 72 -1.63 -2.30 13.84
N ILE A 73 -1.89 -1.62 12.71
CA ILE A 73 -2.08 -2.28 11.41
C ILE A 73 -0.80 -3.01 10.97
N LYS A 74 0.35 -2.36 11.03
CA LYS A 74 1.63 -3.00 10.68
C LYS A 74 1.90 -4.25 11.52
N GLY A 75 1.72 -4.14 12.82
CA GLY A 75 1.89 -5.26 13.75
C GLY A 75 1.00 -6.44 13.39
N LEU A 76 -0.28 -6.17 13.08
CA LEU A 76 -1.22 -7.19 12.67
C LEU A 76 -0.82 -7.87 11.35
N LEU A 77 -0.45 -7.10 10.32
CA LEU A 77 -0.02 -7.66 9.03
C LEU A 77 1.21 -8.56 9.16
N LYS A 78 2.18 -8.16 10.00
CA LYS A 78 3.35 -8.98 10.30
C LYS A 78 2.97 -10.27 11.02
N GLU A 79 2.10 -10.20 12.01
CA GLU A 79 1.63 -11.37 12.74
C GLU A 79 0.81 -12.32 11.85
N MET A 80 -0.04 -11.79 10.98
CA MET A 80 -0.74 -12.57 9.96
C MET A 80 0.24 -13.36 9.09
N LYS A 81 1.32 -12.72 8.65
CA LYS A 81 2.36 -13.36 7.84
C LYS A 81 3.07 -14.47 8.62
N ARG A 82 3.42 -14.25 9.88
CA ARG A 82 4.08 -15.25 10.74
C ARG A 82 3.21 -16.49 10.96
N ARG A 83 1.94 -16.30 11.27
CA ARG A 83 0.99 -17.40 11.54
C ARG A 83 0.75 -18.28 10.31
N ARG A 84 0.73 -17.69 9.12
CA ARG A 84 0.51 -18.44 7.87
C ARG A 84 1.78 -19.10 7.34
N GLY A 85 2.93 -18.75 7.88
CA GLY A 85 4.23 -19.34 7.56
C GLY A 85 4.72 -19.07 6.14
N GLY A 86 5.90 -19.56 5.82
CA GLY A 86 6.56 -19.31 4.54
C GLY A 86 5.95 -20.06 3.33
N ARG A 87 5.15 -21.10 3.57
CA ARG A 87 4.55 -21.90 2.47
C ARG A 87 3.24 -21.29 1.95
N ARG A 88 2.55 -20.52 2.77
CA ARG A 88 1.27 -19.91 2.43
C ARG A 88 1.46 -18.41 2.28
N GLY A 89 1.31 -17.91 1.07
CA GLY A 89 1.52 -16.49 0.79
C GLY A 89 0.48 -15.61 1.46
N VAL A 90 0.94 -14.48 1.98
CA VAL A 90 0.09 -13.34 2.35
C VAL A 90 0.48 -12.20 1.43
N LYS A 91 -0.50 -11.54 0.82
CA LYS A 91 -0.28 -10.30 0.07
C LYS A 91 -1.02 -9.15 0.76
N ALA A 92 -0.38 -8.00 0.79
CA ALA A 92 -0.96 -6.77 1.30
C ALA A 92 -0.80 -5.65 0.29
N PHE A 93 -1.88 -4.93 0.03
CA PHE A 93 -1.88 -3.70 -0.75
C PHE A 93 -2.27 -2.55 0.17
N ILE A 94 -1.41 -1.56 0.25
CA ILE A 94 -1.64 -0.37 1.07
C ILE A 94 -1.59 0.81 0.13
N SER A 95 -2.69 1.52 -0.02
CA SER A 95 -2.79 2.62 -0.97
C SER A 95 -3.30 3.91 -0.33
N PHE A 96 -2.96 5.01 -0.97
CA PHE A 96 -3.29 6.37 -0.54
C PHE A 96 -3.77 7.17 -1.75
N CYS A 97 -4.72 8.07 -1.53
CA CYS A 97 -5.16 9.00 -2.55
C CYS A 97 -4.24 10.22 -2.59
N GLY A 98 -3.31 10.26 -3.55
CA GLY A 98 -2.40 11.40 -3.71
C GLY A 98 -1.17 11.39 -2.78
N ILE A 99 -0.36 12.43 -2.91
CA ILE A 99 0.90 12.65 -2.18
C ILE A 99 0.96 14.03 -1.51
N ALA A 100 -0.02 14.89 -1.77
CA ALA A 100 -0.14 16.21 -1.15
C ALA A 100 -1.60 16.46 -0.75
N PRO A 101 -1.86 17.28 0.30
CA PRO A 101 -3.21 17.47 0.86
C PRO A 101 -4.28 17.91 -0.14
N GLU A 102 -3.91 18.60 -1.20
CA GLU A 102 -4.82 19.12 -2.22
C GLU A 102 -4.85 18.25 -3.49
N GLU A 103 -4.04 17.20 -3.55
CA GLU A 103 -3.87 16.32 -4.70
C GLU A 103 -4.37 14.91 -4.40
N ILE A 104 -5.49 14.54 -5.00
CA ILE A 104 -6.05 13.17 -4.87
C ILE A 104 -5.40 12.16 -5.84
N LYS A 105 -4.49 12.59 -6.70
CA LYS A 105 -3.77 11.80 -7.68
C LYS A 105 -2.27 12.16 -7.67
N PRO A 106 -1.41 11.21 -8.07
CA PRO A 106 -1.72 9.81 -8.37
C PRO A 106 -2.06 9.00 -7.13
N ARG A 107 -2.88 7.94 -7.28
CA ARG A 107 -3.04 6.93 -6.24
C ARG A 107 -1.71 6.21 -6.04
N LEU A 108 -1.22 6.20 -4.82
CA LEU A 108 0.02 5.56 -4.45
C LEU A 108 -0.27 4.17 -3.87
N ILE A 109 0.33 3.12 -4.42
CA ILE A 109 0.10 1.73 -4.02
C ILE A 109 1.40 1.07 -3.60
N PHE A 110 1.47 0.60 -2.37
CA PHE A 110 2.52 -0.27 -1.86
C PHE A 110 2.07 -1.73 -1.97
N SER A 111 2.72 -2.49 -2.84
CA SER A 111 2.43 -3.91 -3.06
C SER A 111 3.43 -4.78 -2.30
N VAL A 112 2.96 -5.45 -1.25
CA VAL A 112 3.76 -6.34 -0.40
C VAL A 112 3.37 -7.77 -0.69
N MET A 113 4.18 -8.48 -1.49
CA MET A 113 3.94 -9.87 -1.89
C MET A 113 5.12 -10.80 -1.58
N ASN A 114 6.02 -10.36 -0.71
CA ASN A 114 7.24 -11.07 -0.37
C ASN A 114 6.92 -12.40 0.32
N LYS A 115 7.45 -13.51 -0.22
CA LYS A 115 7.22 -14.85 0.35
C LYS A 115 7.97 -15.05 1.67
N ASN A 116 9.18 -14.50 1.77
CA ASN A 116 9.99 -14.58 2.98
C ASN A 116 9.42 -13.64 4.06
N ASN A 117 9.24 -14.16 5.28
CA ASN A 117 8.67 -13.39 6.40
C ASN A 117 9.49 -12.14 6.72
N ARG A 118 10.82 -12.26 6.75
CA ARG A 118 11.70 -11.11 7.04
C ARG A 118 11.56 -10.00 6.01
N HIS A 119 11.52 -10.34 4.72
CA HIS A 119 11.36 -9.34 3.66
C HIS A 119 9.97 -8.71 3.69
N PHE A 120 8.93 -9.48 3.96
CA PHE A 120 7.58 -8.95 4.16
C PHE A 120 7.53 -7.96 5.33
N GLU A 121 8.09 -8.34 6.49
CA GLU A 121 8.13 -7.47 7.66
C GLU A 121 8.93 -6.19 7.40
N MET A 122 10.10 -6.31 6.75
CA MET A 122 10.93 -5.15 6.40
C MET A 122 10.23 -4.22 5.40
N ALA A 123 9.49 -4.79 4.43
CA ALA A 123 8.70 -3.99 3.51
C ALA A 123 7.66 -3.15 4.24
N ILE A 124 6.86 -3.78 5.12
CA ILE A 124 5.86 -3.10 5.93
C ILE A 124 6.49 -2.03 6.84
N GLU A 125 7.62 -2.34 7.49
CA GLU A 125 8.30 -1.41 8.41
C GLU A 125 8.86 -0.16 7.75
N LYS A 126 9.18 -0.23 6.47
CA LYS A 126 9.86 0.86 5.78
C LYS A 126 8.92 1.85 5.09
N ILE A 127 7.61 1.62 5.10
CA ILE A 127 6.67 2.50 4.38
C ILE A 127 6.72 3.93 4.89
N GLU A 128 6.68 4.15 6.21
CA GLU A 128 6.67 5.50 6.78
C GLU A 128 7.93 6.32 6.50
N TYR A 129 9.05 5.67 6.23
CA TYR A 129 10.31 6.37 5.91
C TYR A 129 10.39 6.88 4.47
N LEU A 130 9.34 6.64 3.68
CA LEU A 130 9.28 7.06 2.28
C LEU A 130 8.67 8.44 2.07
N VAL A 131 8.21 9.11 3.11
CA VAL A 131 7.53 10.41 3.02
C VAL A 131 8.34 11.42 2.20
N ASP A 132 9.63 11.56 2.50
CA ASP A 132 10.52 12.50 1.79
C ASP A 132 11.09 11.94 0.49
N ILE A 133 11.01 10.62 0.30
CA ILE A 133 11.65 9.93 -0.83
C ILE A 133 10.71 9.88 -2.04
N ILE A 134 9.42 9.66 -1.82
CA ILE A 134 8.43 9.49 -2.89
C ILE A 134 8.36 10.68 -3.84
N PRO A 135 8.31 11.95 -3.40
CA PRO A 135 8.27 13.09 -4.30
C PRO A 135 9.48 13.14 -5.25
N VAL A 136 10.65 12.71 -4.78
CA VAL A 136 11.87 12.64 -5.59
C VAL A 136 11.80 11.46 -6.58
N GLN A 137 11.34 10.30 -6.13
CA GLN A 137 11.22 9.11 -6.99
C GLN A 137 10.18 9.28 -8.09
N MET A 138 9.12 10.05 -7.85
CA MET A 138 8.10 10.31 -8.87
C MET A 138 8.63 11.08 -10.07
N GLN A 139 9.70 11.85 -9.91
CA GLN A 139 10.36 12.57 -11.02
C GLN A 139 11.02 11.63 -12.05
N ILE A 140 11.13 10.33 -11.74
CA ILE A 140 11.61 9.32 -12.69
C ILE A 140 10.62 9.16 -13.87
N PHE A 141 9.33 9.36 -13.62
CA PHE A 141 8.29 9.20 -14.61
C PHE A 141 8.02 10.50 -15.38
N PRO A 142 7.48 10.43 -16.62
CA PRO A 142 7.05 11.61 -17.35
C PRO A 142 6.03 12.43 -16.53
N ALA A 143 5.80 13.67 -16.94
CA ALA A 143 4.98 14.66 -16.23
C ALA A 143 3.80 14.08 -15.44
N THR A 144 3.71 14.42 -14.15
CA THR A 144 2.80 13.82 -13.18
C THR A 144 1.33 14.24 -13.32
N ASN A 145 1.04 15.32 -14.08
CA ASN A 145 -0.30 15.92 -14.15
C ASN A 145 -1.40 14.96 -14.63
N ASN A 146 -1.04 13.94 -15.43
CA ASN A 146 -1.98 12.94 -15.94
C ASN A 146 -1.76 11.55 -15.33
N MET A 147 -0.91 11.43 -14.32
CA MET A 147 -0.67 10.16 -13.65
C MET A 147 -1.85 9.83 -12.76
N GLU A 148 -2.43 8.65 -12.98
CA GLU A 148 -3.58 8.13 -12.22
C GLU A 148 -3.14 7.30 -11.02
N GLU A 149 -2.07 6.52 -11.21
CA GLU A 149 -1.64 5.53 -10.25
C GLU A 149 -0.13 5.29 -10.36
N ILE A 150 0.50 5.07 -9.23
CA ILE A 150 1.88 4.59 -9.15
C ILE A 150 1.98 3.42 -8.18
N VAL A 151 2.57 2.32 -8.63
CA VAL A 151 2.77 1.10 -7.85
C VAL A 151 4.22 0.99 -7.43
N TYR A 152 4.43 0.74 -6.15
CA TYR A 152 5.74 0.49 -5.56
C TYR A 152 5.89 -0.99 -5.22
N HIS A 153 7.05 -1.56 -5.53
CA HIS A 153 7.46 -2.91 -5.14
C HIS A 153 8.67 -2.86 -4.21
N TYR A 154 8.69 -3.77 -3.24
CA TYR A 154 9.83 -3.92 -2.34
C TYR A 154 10.91 -4.81 -2.96
N ASP A 155 12.10 -4.25 -3.14
CA ASP A 155 13.29 -4.97 -3.64
C ASP A 155 13.94 -5.75 -2.49
N GLU A 156 13.87 -7.07 -2.57
CA GLU A 156 14.41 -7.99 -1.57
C GLU A 156 15.94 -8.04 -1.53
N VAL A 157 16.58 -7.64 -2.63
CA VAL A 157 18.06 -7.66 -2.74
C VAL A 157 18.66 -6.41 -2.11
N ASN A 158 18.09 -5.24 -2.42
CA ASN A 158 18.58 -3.95 -1.95
C ASN A 158 17.83 -3.44 -0.72
N PHE A 159 16.85 -4.19 -0.23
CA PHE A 159 16.02 -3.89 0.94
C PHE A 159 15.37 -2.50 0.88
N LYS A 160 14.84 -2.10 -0.28
CA LYS A 160 14.24 -0.79 -0.48
C LYS A 160 13.00 -0.85 -1.35
N TRP A 161 12.15 0.14 -1.18
CA TRP A 161 11.02 0.38 -2.07
C TRP A 161 11.49 1.09 -3.34
N ASN A 162 11.04 0.58 -4.48
CA ASN A 162 11.24 1.23 -5.77
C ASN A 162 9.89 1.44 -6.45
N PRO A 163 9.70 2.56 -7.16
CA PRO A 163 8.59 2.66 -8.07
C PRO A 163 8.73 1.54 -9.12
N TYR A 164 7.61 0.93 -9.46
CA TYR A 164 7.58 -0.20 -10.40
C TYR A 164 6.84 0.17 -11.67
N ARG A 165 5.63 0.70 -11.53
CA ARG A 165 4.75 1.03 -12.64
C ARG A 165 3.99 2.31 -12.35
N ALA A 166 3.81 3.13 -13.41
CA ALA A 166 2.91 4.27 -13.40
C ALA A 166 1.89 4.14 -14.53
N ASN A 167 0.61 4.39 -14.22
CA ASN A 167 -0.51 4.40 -15.15
C ASN A 167 -1.00 5.83 -15.34
N TYR A 168 -1.37 6.17 -16.57
CA TYR A 168 -1.80 7.52 -16.97
C TYR A 168 -3.22 7.51 -17.50
N SER A 169 -3.88 8.67 -17.44
CA SER A 169 -5.27 8.85 -17.90
C SER A 169 -5.47 8.63 -19.40
N ASP A 170 -4.41 8.72 -20.20
CA ASP A 170 -4.42 8.41 -21.63
C ASP A 170 -4.27 6.91 -21.93
N GLY A 171 -4.23 6.07 -20.90
CA GLY A 171 -4.05 4.64 -20.99
C GLY A 171 -2.59 4.20 -21.15
N SER A 172 -1.62 5.12 -21.15
CA SER A 172 -0.21 4.74 -21.21
C SER A 172 0.27 4.18 -19.87
N GLU A 173 1.14 3.17 -19.95
CA GLU A 173 1.80 2.54 -18.80
C GLU A 173 3.31 2.68 -18.94
N TYR A 174 3.97 3.03 -17.85
CA TYR A 174 5.42 3.08 -17.77
C TYR A 174 5.93 2.16 -16.68
N TYR A 175 6.96 1.39 -16.99
CA TYR A 175 7.63 0.48 -16.07
C TYR A 175 9.04 0.96 -15.79
N TYR A 176 9.39 1.11 -14.53
CA TYR A 176 10.75 1.41 -14.11
C TYR A 176 11.54 0.13 -13.83
N LEU A 177 12.72 0.02 -14.40
CA LEU A 177 13.64 -1.09 -14.21
C LEU A 177 14.80 -0.66 -13.29
N PRO A 178 14.76 -0.98 -11.99
CA PRO A 178 15.73 -0.45 -11.01
C PRO A 178 17.18 -0.86 -11.31
N LYS A 179 17.39 -2.01 -11.93
CA LYS A 179 18.73 -2.52 -12.26
C LYS A 179 19.43 -1.71 -13.34
N THR A 180 18.73 -1.33 -14.39
CA THR A 180 19.25 -0.55 -15.51
C THR A 180 18.96 0.93 -15.38
N LYS A 181 18.10 1.32 -14.42
CA LYS A 181 17.56 2.68 -14.26
C LYS A 181 16.82 3.20 -15.50
N GLU A 182 16.27 2.29 -16.28
CA GLU A 182 15.53 2.60 -17.51
C GLU A 182 14.03 2.68 -17.25
N LEU A 183 13.38 3.53 -18.02
CA LEU A 183 11.92 3.63 -18.07
C LEU A 183 11.45 3.02 -19.40
N LYS A 184 10.53 2.06 -19.34
CA LYS A 184 9.93 1.44 -20.53
C LYS A 184 8.45 1.79 -20.60
N ARG A 185 8.00 2.25 -21.75
CA ARG A 185 6.58 2.43 -22.08
C ARG A 185 6.05 1.13 -22.67
N LYS A 186 4.85 0.75 -22.25
CA LYS A 186 4.10 -0.36 -22.83
C LYS A 186 3.07 0.16 -23.83
#